data_2020240a0a5494333c116d367860d85c
#
_entry.id   2020240a0a5494333c116d367860d85c
#
_cell.length_a   1.000
_cell.length_b   1.000
_cell.length_c   1.000
_cell.angle_alpha   90.00
_cell.angle_beta   90.00
_cell.angle_gamma   90.00
#
_symmetry.space_group_name_H-M   'P 1'
#
loop_
_entity.id
_entity.type
_entity.pdbx_description
1 polymer ?
#
loop_
_entity_poly.entity_id
_entity_poly.type
_entity_poly.pdbx_seq_one_letter_code
_entity_poly.pdbx_strand_id
1 'polypeptide(L)'
;MIFAARFVLSAFLLACPTGWAAADTPEEILSSEAATNDRPSPKAIDPPAPQPSEIELGSSYEDLGKDINHWRSVYLEGVHRFAPREVIYGQVRESERFARRDQEVLGGFYYPLTDTWTGLVEANASPSHHILAKWSVFAQLEKSFPAGWGLHAGLRHTEYAQSNTNLALVTAERYFGNFRAAYSVYSGRPEGAGSAASHRFQLGYYYGDGSSVGIAYAVGREVENVLPAGVITTGVRSLGLLGRHWFSRQWALSYEALWHEQGTLYTRRGVRVGLRHRF
;
A
#
# COMPACT_ATOMS: atom_id res chain seq x y z
N MET A 1 -0.04 -3.71 44.02
CA MET A 1 0.31 -4.55 42.86
C MET A 1 0.08 -3.69 41.63
N ILE A 2 1.15 -3.08 41.13
CA ILE A 2 1.09 -2.15 39.99
C ILE A 2 1.36 -2.98 38.74
N PHE A 3 0.33 -3.19 37.93
CA PHE A 3 0.50 -3.79 36.60
C PHE A 3 1.13 -2.73 35.69
N ALA A 4 2.42 -2.84 35.47
CA ALA A 4 3.12 -2.08 34.45
C ALA A 4 2.57 -2.50 33.07
N ALA A 5 1.88 -1.59 32.38
CA ALA A 5 1.44 -1.76 31.02
C ALA A 5 2.68 -2.00 30.13
N ARG A 6 2.81 -3.22 29.60
CA ARG A 6 3.85 -3.58 28.65
C ARG A 6 3.52 -2.93 27.31
N PHE A 7 4.25 -1.90 26.96
CA PHE A 7 4.14 -1.27 25.64
C PHE A 7 4.76 -2.17 24.59
N VAL A 8 3.91 -2.76 23.76
CA VAL A 8 4.32 -3.41 22.52
C VAL A 8 4.49 -2.30 21.49
N LEU A 9 5.73 -1.96 21.18
CA LEU A 9 6.05 -1.05 20.09
C LEU A 9 6.08 -1.87 18.80
N SER A 10 4.91 -2.17 18.25
CA SER A 10 4.78 -2.81 16.94
C SER A 10 5.12 -1.80 15.86
N ALA A 11 6.39 -1.69 15.57
CA ALA A 11 6.85 -0.99 14.39
C ALA A 11 7.53 -2.03 13.52
N PHE A 12 6.76 -2.89 12.80
CA PHE A 12 7.41 -3.55 11.67
C PHE A 12 6.46 -4.34 10.76
N LEU A 13 6.52 -4.05 9.52
CA LEU A 13 6.75 -4.87 8.31
C LEU A 13 5.64 -5.79 7.79
N LEU A 14 4.60 -5.47 7.57
CA LEU A 14 3.72 -5.55 6.44
C LEU A 14 2.97 -4.23 6.35
N ALA A 15 3.56 -3.30 7.06
CA ALA A 15 3.36 -1.98 6.64
C ALA A 15 4.40 -1.78 5.50
N CYS A 16 3.98 -1.98 4.36
CA CYS A 16 3.68 -0.73 3.73
C CYS A 16 3.15 0.16 4.83
N PRO A 17 3.80 1.28 5.22
CA PRO A 17 3.24 2.18 6.23
C PRO A 17 1.89 2.74 5.82
N THR A 18 1.55 2.57 4.62
CA THR A 18 0.29 2.60 3.92
C THR A 18 -0.23 1.19 3.72
N GLY A 19 0.15 0.24 4.56
CA GLY A 19 0.20 -1.19 4.35
C GLY A 19 -1.00 -1.87 3.81
N TRP A 20 -2.10 -1.30 3.79
CA TRP A 20 -3.30 -1.77 3.12
C TRP A 20 -3.99 -0.64 2.36
N ALA A 21 -3.49 0.56 2.48
CA ALA A 21 -3.92 1.69 1.70
C ALA A 21 -3.62 1.56 0.20
N ALA A 22 -3.03 0.45 -0.18
CA ALA A 22 -2.73 0.11 -1.55
C ALA A 22 -3.92 -0.41 -2.38
N ALA A 23 -5.16 -0.16 -1.94
CA ALA A 23 -6.29 -0.30 -2.85
C ALA A 23 -6.18 0.67 -4.03
N ASP A 24 -5.41 1.72 -3.84
CA ASP A 24 -5.21 2.82 -4.77
C ASP A 24 -3.74 3.19 -4.91
N THR A 25 -2.83 2.22 -4.90
CA THR A 25 -1.51 2.53 -5.38
C THR A 25 -1.62 3.00 -6.83
N PRO A 26 -0.78 3.93 -7.25
CA PRO A 26 -0.61 4.25 -8.67
C PRO A 26 -0.40 3.01 -9.56
N GLU A 27 0.03 1.87 -9.02
CA GLU A 27 0.03 0.57 -9.69
C GLU A 27 -1.37 0.13 -10.15
N GLU A 28 -2.40 0.27 -9.31
CA GLU A 28 -3.77 -0.06 -9.72
C GLU A 28 -4.30 0.92 -10.78
N ILE A 29 -3.87 2.17 -10.71
CA ILE A 29 -4.21 3.21 -11.67
C ILE A 29 -3.57 2.93 -13.05
N LEU A 30 -2.31 2.52 -13.07
CA LEU A 30 -1.59 2.16 -14.31
C LEU A 30 -2.16 0.88 -14.94
N SER A 31 -2.63 -0.04 -14.12
CA SER A 31 -3.07 -1.35 -14.56
C SER A 31 -4.46 -1.37 -15.18
N SER A 32 -5.36 -0.45 -14.78
CA SER A 32 -6.68 -0.35 -15.40
C SER A 32 -6.60 0.09 -16.87
N GLU A 33 -5.54 0.83 -17.24
CA GLU A 33 -5.30 1.23 -18.64
C GLU A 33 -4.64 0.13 -19.47
N ALA A 34 -3.83 -0.76 -18.87
CA ALA A 34 -3.21 -1.86 -19.59
C ALA A 34 -4.22 -2.94 -20.05
N ALA A 35 -5.35 -3.07 -19.37
CA ALA A 35 -6.39 -4.04 -19.74
C ALA A 35 -7.20 -3.63 -20.98
N THR A 36 -7.11 -2.37 -21.44
CA THR A 36 -7.87 -1.87 -22.60
C THR A 36 -7.12 -1.90 -23.93
N ASN A 37 -5.88 -2.40 -23.96
CA ASN A 37 -5.01 -2.34 -25.14
C ASN A 37 -5.11 -3.52 -26.12
N ASP A 38 -6.27 -4.15 -26.25
CA ASP A 38 -6.52 -5.12 -27.33
C ASP A 38 -7.31 -4.45 -28.47
N ARG A 39 -6.68 -3.47 -29.15
CA ARG A 39 -7.22 -2.86 -30.39
C ARG A 39 -6.21 -2.86 -31.53
N PRO A 40 -6.66 -3.20 -32.75
CA PRO A 40 -5.78 -3.18 -33.91
C PRO A 40 -5.42 -1.76 -34.39
N SER A 41 -4.18 -1.63 -34.74
CA SER A 41 -3.34 -0.59 -35.38
C SER A 41 -3.92 0.65 -36.10
N PRO A 42 -3.06 1.64 -36.44
CA PRO A 42 -3.14 3.00 -35.91
C PRO A 42 -3.77 3.97 -36.89
N LYS A 43 -4.72 4.76 -36.46
CA LYS A 43 -5.05 6.05 -37.06
C LYS A 43 -4.30 7.16 -36.29
N ALA A 44 -3.97 8.23 -37.02
CA ALA A 44 -3.24 9.39 -36.52
C ALA A 44 -3.62 9.74 -35.08
N ILE A 45 -2.60 9.84 -34.23
CA ILE A 45 -2.72 10.03 -32.79
C ILE A 45 -3.19 11.46 -32.54
N ASP A 46 -4.46 11.62 -32.19
CA ASP A 46 -4.89 12.81 -31.48
C ASP A 46 -4.11 12.88 -30.16
N PRO A 47 -3.72 14.09 -29.70
CA PRO A 47 -3.04 14.22 -28.41
C PRO A 47 -3.90 13.53 -27.33
N PRO A 48 -3.29 12.77 -26.43
CA PRO A 48 -4.04 12.06 -25.39
C PRO A 48 -4.93 13.05 -24.65
N ALA A 49 -6.18 12.66 -24.43
CA ALA A 49 -7.10 13.47 -23.64
C ALA A 49 -6.48 13.78 -22.27
N PRO A 50 -6.69 14.99 -21.72
CA PRO A 50 -6.17 15.33 -20.40
C PRO A 50 -6.53 14.25 -19.39
N GLN A 51 -5.54 13.65 -18.75
CA GLN A 51 -5.77 12.62 -17.74
C GLN A 51 -6.29 13.31 -16.47
N PRO A 52 -7.33 12.79 -15.84
CA PRO A 52 -7.96 13.46 -14.71
C PRO A 52 -7.05 13.49 -13.48
N SER A 53 -7.09 14.61 -12.77
CA SER A 53 -6.58 14.69 -11.40
C SER A 53 -7.61 14.18 -10.42
N GLU A 54 -7.16 13.56 -9.35
CA GLU A 54 -8.03 13.02 -8.30
C GLU A 54 -7.57 13.50 -6.93
N ILE A 55 -8.50 13.71 -6.03
CA ILE A 55 -8.27 13.98 -4.62
C ILE A 55 -9.14 13.07 -3.79
N GLU A 56 -8.59 12.52 -2.70
CA GLU A 56 -9.33 11.66 -1.78
C GLU A 56 -9.16 12.12 -0.34
N LEU A 57 -10.28 12.24 0.38
CA LEU A 57 -10.30 12.38 1.83
C LEU A 57 -10.83 11.09 2.43
N GLY A 58 -10.09 10.53 3.37
CA GLY A 58 -10.51 9.28 3.99
C GLY A 58 -10.08 9.13 5.44
N SER A 59 -10.60 8.08 6.06
CA SER A 59 -10.26 7.71 7.44
C SER A 59 -10.21 6.20 7.61
N SER A 60 -9.49 5.74 8.63
CA SER A 60 -9.45 4.34 9.04
C SER A 60 -9.66 4.19 10.54
N TYR A 61 -10.21 3.04 10.91
CA TYR A 61 -10.36 2.60 12.29
C TYR A 61 -9.99 1.12 12.38
N GLU A 62 -9.19 0.76 13.39
CA GLU A 62 -8.72 -0.60 13.60
C GLU A 62 -8.83 -0.96 15.08
N ASP A 63 -9.53 -2.07 15.36
CA ASP A 63 -9.63 -2.69 16.67
C ASP A 63 -8.58 -3.79 16.80
N LEU A 64 -7.80 -3.77 17.89
CA LEU A 64 -6.74 -4.75 18.13
C LEU A 64 -7.14 -5.83 19.15
N GLY A 65 -8.30 -5.71 19.79
CA GLY A 65 -8.72 -6.60 20.86
C GLY A 65 -7.77 -6.58 22.06
N LYS A 66 -8.00 -7.46 23.03
CA LYS A 66 -7.12 -7.66 24.20
C LYS A 66 -6.82 -6.39 25.01
N ASP A 67 -7.77 -5.46 25.11
CA ASP A 67 -7.63 -4.18 25.82
C ASP A 67 -6.51 -3.28 25.29
N ILE A 68 -6.10 -3.48 24.03
CA ILE A 68 -5.15 -2.63 23.33
C ILE A 68 -5.92 -1.48 22.69
N ASN A 69 -5.42 -0.25 22.86
CA ASN A 69 -6.04 0.93 22.25
C ASN A 69 -6.16 0.75 20.72
N HIS A 70 -7.33 1.08 20.20
CA HIS A 70 -7.60 1.08 18.77
C HIS A 70 -6.68 2.06 18.02
N TRP A 71 -6.47 1.79 16.74
CA TRP A 71 -5.75 2.68 15.84
C TRP A 71 -6.73 3.42 14.95
N ARG A 72 -6.42 4.66 14.66
CA ARG A 72 -7.21 5.48 13.74
C ARG A 72 -6.32 6.40 12.92
N SER A 73 -6.76 6.72 11.72
CA SER A 73 -6.09 7.73 10.90
C SER A 73 -7.09 8.52 10.07
N VAL A 74 -6.65 9.73 9.67
CA VAL A 74 -7.31 10.56 8.67
C VAL A 74 -6.25 10.94 7.64
N TYR A 75 -6.59 10.95 6.37
CA TYR A 75 -5.65 11.30 5.30
C TYR A 75 -6.33 12.12 4.21
N LEU A 76 -5.51 12.90 3.51
CA LEU A 76 -5.81 13.56 2.27
C LEU A 76 -4.77 13.13 1.24
N GLU A 77 -5.23 12.60 0.11
CA GLU A 77 -4.38 12.14 -0.99
C GLU A 77 -4.71 12.90 -2.27
N GLY A 78 -3.72 13.20 -3.08
CA GLY A 78 -3.84 13.76 -4.40
C GLY A 78 -3.07 12.93 -5.42
N VAL A 79 -3.66 12.74 -6.61
CA VAL A 79 -3.04 12.04 -7.74
C VAL A 79 -3.21 12.89 -8.99
N HIS A 80 -2.14 13.06 -9.75
CA HIS A 80 -2.19 13.70 -11.05
C HIS A 80 -1.47 12.85 -12.10
N ARG A 81 -2.12 12.64 -13.25
CA ARG A 81 -1.58 11.90 -14.37
C ARG A 81 -1.22 12.87 -15.49
N PHE A 82 0.04 12.90 -15.86
CA PHE A 82 0.53 13.67 -17.01
C PHE A 82 0.32 12.88 -18.31
N ALA A 83 0.56 11.59 -18.25
CA ALA A 83 0.43 10.65 -19.37
C ALA A 83 0.22 9.22 -18.80
N PRO A 84 -0.11 8.24 -19.65
CA PRO A 84 -0.06 6.83 -19.27
C PRO A 84 1.29 6.49 -18.66
N ARG A 85 1.28 5.89 -17.45
CA ARG A 85 2.48 5.51 -16.69
C ARG A 85 3.36 6.71 -16.21
N GLU A 86 2.89 7.94 -16.33
CA GLU A 86 3.54 9.14 -15.81
C GLU A 86 2.61 9.81 -14.79
N VAL A 87 2.80 9.48 -13.52
CA VAL A 87 1.88 9.82 -12.43
C VAL A 87 2.67 10.38 -11.26
N ILE A 88 2.22 11.50 -10.71
CA ILE A 88 2.64 12.00 -9.41
C ILE A 88 1.52 11.85 -8.41
N TYR A 89 1.85 11.47 -7.20
CA TYR A 89 0.89 11.41 -6.11
C TYR A 89 1.52 11.89 -4.81
N GLY A 90 0.65 12.30 -3.88
CA GLY A 90 1.07 12.70 -2.55
C GLY A 90 -0.04 12.52 -1.55
N GLN A 91 0.33 12.29 -0.28
CA GLN A 91 -0.60 12.09 0.81
C GLN A 91 -0.09 12.83 2.05
N VAL A 92 -1.01 13.43 2.80
CA VAL A 92 -0.80 13.86 4.18
C VAL A 92 -1.70 13.02 5.07
N ARG A 93 -1.16 12.53 6.19
CA ARG A 93 -1.89 11.64 7.08
C ARG A 93 -1.58 11.98 8.54
N GLU A 94 -2.62 11.96 9.37
CA GLU A 94 -2.49 11.89 10.82
C GLU A 94 -2.90 10.49 11.30
N SER A 95 -2.08 9.88 12.13
CA SER A 95 -2.31 8.55 12.69
C SER A 95 -2.24 8.60 14.22
N GLU A 96 -3.19 7.92 14.88
CA GLU A 96 -3.16 7.70 16.31
C GLU A 96 -3.09 6.20 16.60
N ARG A 97 -2.04 5.79 17.33
CA ARG A 97 -1.81 4.40 17.74
C ARG A 97 -1.25 4.41 19.16
N PHE A 98 -1.72 3.53 20.03
CA PHE A 98 -1.23 3.44 21.41
C PHE A 98 -1.29 4.77 22.17
N ALA A 99 -2.35 5.57 21.96
CA ALA A 99 -2.54 6.92 22.52
C ALA A 99 -1.43 7.93 22.13
N ARG A 100 -0.70 7.69 21.03
CA ARG A 100 0.27 8.62 20.44
C ARG A 100 -0.17 9.01 19.05
N ARG A 101 0.16 10.24 18.67
CA ARG A 101 -0.17 10.81 17.35
C ARG A 101 1.08 11.15 16.59
N ASP A 102 1.08 10.81 15.33
CA ASP A 102 2.09 11.22 14.37
C ASP A 102 1.43 11.70 13.09
N GLN A 103 2.10 12.64 12.44
CA GLN A 103 1.77 13.13 11.12
C GLN A 103 2.79 12.63 10.12
N GLU A 104 2.36 12.34 8.91
CA GLU A 104 3.20 11.87 7.82
C GLU A 104 2.87 12.61 6.53
N VAL A 105 3.90 12.91 5.78
CA VAL A 105 3.81 13.34 4.39
C VAL A 105 4.47 12.28 3.53
N LEU A 106 3.79 11.87 2.46
CA LEU A 106 4.27 10.91 1.48
C LEU A 106 4.15 11.54 0.09
N GLY A 107 5.10 11.22 -0.79
CA GLY A 107 5.04 11.56 -2.20
C GLY A 107 5.72 10.51 -3.05
N GLY A 108 5.21 10.31 -4.25
CA GLY A 108 5.77 9.34 -5.19
C GLY A 108 5.54 9.75 -6.64
N PHE A 109 6.33 9.14 -7.50
CA PHE A 109 6.34 9.45 -8.91
C PHE A 109 6.62 8.20 -9.74
N TYR A 110 5.73 7.91 -10.69
CA TYR A 110 5.93 6.90 -11.74
C TYR A 110 6.41 7.56 -13.01
N TYR A 111 7.39 6.96 -13.68
CA TYR A 111 7.93 7.44 -14.91
C TYR A 111 8.21 6.31 -15.91
N PRO A 112 7.71 6.41 -17.17
CA PRO A 112 8.01 5.43 -18.22
C PRO A 112 9.46 5.60 -18.68
N LEU A 113 10.30 4.62 -18.37
CA LEU A 113 11.71 4.60 -18.80
C LEU A 113 11.85 4.15 -20.26
N THR A 114 10.98 3.23 -20.66
CA THR A 114 10.83 2.73 -22.05
C THR A 114 9.37 2.33 -22.28
N ASP A 115 9.02 1.86 -23.47
CA ASP A 115 7.66 1.35 -23.76
C ASP A 115 7.20 0.24 -22.83
N THR A 116 8.13 -0.51 -22.23
CA THR A 116 7.85 -1.67 -21.39
C THR A 116 8.41 -1.58 -19.97
N TRP A 117 9.21 -0.57 -19.66
CA TRP A 117 9.74 -0.36 -18.31
C TRP A 117 9.18 0.91 -17.69
N THR A 118 8.77 0.82 -16.42
CA THR A 118 8.38 1.95 -15.59
C THR A 118 9.24 1.96 -14.34
N GLY A 119 9.70 3.13 -13.95
CA GLY A 119 10.33 3.37 -12.66
C GLY A 119 9.35 4.01 -11.69
N LEU A 120 9.41 3.65 -10.43
CA LEU A 120 8.74 4.31 -9.31
C LEU A 120 9.78 4.73 -8.30
N VAL A 121 9.62 5.95 -7.79
CA VAL A 121 10.30 6.41 -6.58
C VAL A 121 9.25 7.00 -5.64
N GLU A 122 9.28 6.61 -4.38
CA GLU A 122 8.41 7.11 -3.33
C GLU A 122 9.24 7.46 -2.10
N ALA A 123 8.86 8.52 -1.40
CA ALA A 123 9.45 8.88 -0.12
C ALA A 123 8.37 9.33 0.85
N ASN A 124 8.58 9.06 2.14
CA ASN A 124 7.76 9.63 3.20
C ASN A 124 8.62 10.17 4.35
N ALA A 125 8.03 11.06 5.13
CA ALA A 125 8.65 11.58 6.35
C ALA A 125 7.57 11.89 7.39
N SER A 126 7.91 11.64 8.68
CA SER A 126 7.06 11.97 9.82
C SER A 126 7.83 12.85 10.80
N PRO A 127 7.46 14.12 10.96
CA PRO A 127 8.14 15.02 11.89
C PRO A 127 8.05 14.58 13.35
N SER A 128 6.96 13.94 13.74
CA SER A 128 6.71 13.51 15.13
C SER A 128 7.08 12.06 15.43
N HIS A 129 7.30 11.22 14.48
CA HIS A 129 7.78 9.82 14.42
C HIS A 129 7.87 9.01 15.73
N HIS A 130 6.85 9.10 16.60
CA HIS A 130 6.76 8.31 17.84
C HIS A 130 6.34 6.86 17.54
N ILE A 131 5.50 6.69 16.53
CA ILE A 131 4.91 5.42 16.09
C ILE A 131 5.11 5.15 14.60
N LEU A 132 5.34 6.20 13.79
CA LEU A 132 5.63 6.09 12.37
C LEU A 132 7.13 6.09 12.10
N ALA A 133 7.53 5.77 10.89
CA ALA A 133 8.89 5.93 10.43
C ALA A 133 9.29 7.41 10.44
N LYS A 134 10.53 7.72 10.81
CA LYS A 134 11.09 9.06 10.67
C LYS A 134 11.13 9.48 9.20
N TRP A 135 11.57 8.57 8.35
CA TRP A 135 11.50 8.68 6.89
C TRP A 135 11.64 7.30 6.23
N SER A 136 11.19 7.18 5.00
CA SER A 136 11.53 6.04 4.15
C SER A 136 11.68 6.47 2.69
N VAL A 137 12.43 5.67 1.94
CA VAL A 137 12.54 5.78 0.47
C VAL A 137 12.32 4.40 -0.12
N PHE A 138 11.50 4.35 -1.17
CA PHE A 138 11.22 3.16 -1.97
C PHE A 138 11.56 3.44 -3.42
N ALA A 139 12.21 2.49 -4.07
CA ALA A 139 12.46 2.49 -5.51
C ALA A 139 12.04 1.16 -6.09
N GLN A 140 11.34 1.18 -7.24
CA GLN A 140 10.85 -0.01 -7.93
C GLN A 140 11.03 0.12 -9.44
N LEU A 141 11.31 -0.99 -10.08
CA LEU A 141 11.27 -1.16 -11.53
C LEU A 141 10.15 -2.14 -11.87
N GLU A 142 9.37 -1.80 -12.87
CA GLU A 142 8.26 -2.57 -13.40
C GLU A 142 8.52 -2.91 -14.86
N LYS A 143 8.31 -4.16 -15.23
CA LYS A 143 8.44 -4.65 -16.59
C LYS A 143 7.12 -5.23 -17.06
N SER A 144 6.56 -4.65 -18.13
CA SER A 144 5.39 -5.19 -18.81
C SER A 144 5.82 -6.19 -19.90
N PHE A 145 5.07 -7.29 -19.99
CA PHE A 145 5.28 -8.35 -20.97
C PHE A 145 4.00 -8.59 -21.79
N PRO A 146 4.09 -9.26 -22.94
CA PRO A 146 2.91 -9.66 -23.71
C PRO A 146 1.91 -10.48 -22.89
N ALA A 147 0.66 -10.54 -23.34
CA ALA A 147 -0.43 -11.29 -22.73
C ALA A 147 -0.78 -10.85 -21.29
N GLY A 148 -0.54 -9.55 -20.96
CA GLY A 148 -0.92 -8.95 -19.70
C GLY A 148 -0.07 -9.35 -18.51
N TRP A 149 1.14 -9.89 -18.71
CA TRP A 149 2.07 -10.17 -17.63
C TRP A 149 2.86 -8.93 -17.20
N GLY A 150 3.09 -8.78 -15.90
CA GLY A 150 3.96 -7.80 -15.29
C GLY A 150 4.90 -8.43 -14.27
N LEU A 151 6.08 -7.84 -14.13
CA LEU A 151 7.05 -8.18 -13.10
C LEU A 151 7.59 -6.89 -12.48
N HIS A 152 7.56 -6.81 -11.16
CA HIS A 152 8.03 -5.67 -10.40
C HIS A 152 9.12 -6.11 -9.44
N ALA A 153 10.14 -5.30 -9.27
CA ALA A 153 11.20 -5.52 -8.28
C ALA A 153 11.53 -4.19 -7.61
N GLY A 154 11.48 -4.15 -6.29
CA GLY A 154 11.65 -2.93 -5.52
C GLY A 154 12.43 -3.14 -4.23
N LEU A 155 13.02 -2.04 -3.76
CA LEU A 155 13.75 -1.95 -2.50
C LEU A 155 13.25 -0.74 -1.71
N ARG A 156 13.00 -0.94 -0.40
CA ARG A 156 12.66 0.12 0.53
C ARG A 156 13.67 0.16 1.67
N HIS A 157 14.13 1.35 1.97
CA HIS A 157 14.83 1.65 3.21
C HIS A 157 13.93 2.48 4.11
N THR A 158 13.85 2.12 5.40
CA THR A 158 13.01 2.81 6.38
C THR A 158 13.82 3.05 7.65
N GLU A 159 13.87 4.30 8.08
CA GLU A 159 14.46 4.76 9.33
C GLU A 159 13.36 4.99 10.37
N TYR A 160 13.46 4.36 11.52
CA TYR A 160 12.62 4.61 12.69
C TYR A 160 13.42 5.33 13.77
N ALA A 161 12.79 5.71 14.87
CA ALA A 161 13.47 6.40 15.98
C ALA A 161 14.61 5.58 16.61
N GLN A 162 14.54 4.24 16.58
CA GLN A 162 15.49 3.36 17.27
C GLN A 162 16.03 2.21 16.39
N SER A 163 15.66 2.13 15.14
CA SER A 163 16.08 1.03 14.25
C SER A 163 15.90 1.44 12.79
N ASN A 164 16.52 0.69 11.89
CA ASN A 164 16.26 0.79 10.47
C ASN A 164 15.88 -0.57 9.87
N THR A 165 15.30 -0.54 8.68
CA THR A 165 14.87 -1.74 7.97
C THR A 165 15.07 -1.60 6.49
N ASN A 166 15.55 -2.67 5.87
CA ASN A 166 15.57 -2.83 4.43
C ASN A 166 14.56 -3.89 4.02
N LEU A 167 13.76 -3.59 3.01
CA LEU A 167 12.75 -4.48 2.46
C LEU A 167 13.01 -4.65 0.96
N ALA A 168 13.08 -5.91 0.51
CA ALA A 168 13.04 -6.25 -0.91
C ALA A 168 11.64 -6.78 -1.25
N LEU A 169 11.14 -6.38 -2.40
CA LEU A 169 9.85 -6.78 -2.96
C LEU A 169 10.05 -7.33 -4.37
N VAL A 170 9.42 -8.47 -4.67
CA VAL A 170 9.22 -8.95 -6.04
C VAL A 170 7.75 -9.31 -6.21
N THR A 171 7.13 -8.79 -7.27
CA THR A 171 5.73 -9.08 -7.62
C THR A 171 5.65 -9.59 -9.04
N ALA A 172 4.96 -10.70 -9.25
CA ALA A 172 4.50 -11.14 -10.55
C ALA A 172 2.99 -10.95 -10.63
N GLU A 173 2.51 -10.38 -11.73
CA GLU A 173 1.09 -10.14 -11.94
C GLU A 173 0.64 -10.52 -13.34
N ARG A 174 -0.66 -10.70 -13.48
CA ARG A 174 -1.28 -10.94 -14.77
C ARG A 174 -2.67 -10.30 -14.85
N TYR A 175 -2.89 -9.58 -15.94
CA TYR A 175 -4.20 -9.09 -16.36
C TYR A 175 -4.82 -10.05 -17.36
N PHE A 176 -6.09 -10.40 -17.13
CA PHE A 176 -6.86 -11.30 -18.02
C PHE A 176 -8.35 -10.95 -17.97
N GLY A 177 -8.89 -10.49 -19.10
CA GLY A 177 -10.21 -9.90 -19.13
C GLY A 177 -10.32 -8.72 -18.16
N ASN A 178 -11.28 -8.77 -17.26
CA ASN A 178 -11.49 -7.75 -16.23
C ASN A 178 -10.82 -8.10 -14.89
N PHE A 179 -9.93 -9.08 -14.87
CA PHE A 179 -9.27 -9.52 -13.64
C PHE A 179 -7.79 -9.19 -13.63
N ARG A 180 -7.29 -8.91 -12.44
CA ARG A 180 -5.86 -8.87 -12.12
C ARG A 180 -5.57 -9.89 -11.03
N ALA A 181 -4.62 -10.79 -11.26
CA ALA A 181 -4.05 -11.63 -10.23
C ALA A 181 -2.60 -11.22 -9.99
N ALA A 182 -2.19 -11.09 -8.73
CA ALA A 182 -0.81 -10.77 -8.39
C ALA A 182 -0.31 -11.65 -7.24
N TYR A 183 0.97 -11.96 -7.28
CA TYR A 183 1.69 -12.65 -6.24
C TYR A 183 2.96 -11.88 -5.91
N SER A 184 3.09 -11.50 -4.63
CA SER A 184 4.24 -10.74 -4.14
C SER A 184 4.99 -11.51 -3.07
N VAL A 185 6.30 -11.40 -3.10
CA VAL A 185 7.21 -11.88 -2.05
C VAL A 185 7.91 -10.67 -1.46
N TYR A 186 7.85 -10.55 -0.15
CA TYR A 186 8.53 -9.54 0.64
C TYR A 186 9.64 -10.20 1.46
N SER A 187 10.80 -9.58 1.50
CA SER A 187 11.91 -10.01 2.35
C SER A 187 12.43 -8.81 3.12
N GLY A 188 12.07 -8.73 4.41
CA GLY A 188 12.46 -7.67 5.31
C GLY A 188 13.66 -8.06 6.15
N ARG A 189 14.60 -7.13 6.35
CA ARG A 189 15.77 -7.31 7.21
C ARG A 189 15.94 -6.07 8.09
N PRO A 190 15.44 -6.11 9.33
CA PRO A 190 15.72 -5.08 10.32
C PRO A 190 17.16 -5.16 10.81
N GLU A 191 17.69 -4.03 11.27
CA GLU A 191 19.02 -3.98 11.89
C GLU A 191 19.05 -4.82 13.14
N GLY A 192 20.09 -5.63 13.30
CA GLY A 192 20.30 -6.49 14.48
C GLY A 192 19.42 -7.73 14.56
N ALA A 193 18.58 -8.02 13.56
CA ALA A 193 17.73 -9.20 13.55
C ALA A 193 17.83 -10.01 12.24
N GLY A 194 17.32 -11.23 12.27
CA GLY A 194 17.24 -12.09 11.10
C GLY A 194 16.22 -11.60 10.07
N SER A 195 16.36 -12.04 8.83
CA SER A 195 15.37 -11.76 7.77
C SER A 195 14.06 -12.47 8.02
N ALA A 196 12.97 -11.83 7.64
CA ALA A 196 11.62 -12.40 7.64
C ALA A 196 11.05 -12.30 6.23
N ALA A 197 10.35 -13.33 5.79
CA ALA A 197 9.71 -13.36 4.48
C ALA A 197 8.20 -13.53 4.61
N SER A 198 7.47 -12.82 3.77
CA SER A 198 6.02 -12.95 3.66
C SER A 198 5.59 -12.99 2.20
N HIS A 199 4.41 -13.52 1.98
CA HIS A 199 3.81 -13.77 0.69
C HIS A 199 2.44 -13.11 0.64
N ARG A 200 2.09 -12.46 -0.45
CA ARG A 200 0.78 -11.85 -0.67
C ARG A 200 0.20 -12.29 -1.99
N PHE A 201 -1.04 -12.72 -1.97
CA PHE A 201 -1.86 -13.04 -3.12
C PHE A 201 -2.96 -12.01 -3.23
N GLN A 202 -3.21 -11.51 -4.43
CA GLN A 202 -4.26 -10.55 -4.71
C GLN A 202 -5.06 -11.00 -5.92
N LEU A 203 -6.37 -10.78 -5.88
CA LEU A 203 -7.26 -10.92 -7.02
C LEU A 203 -8.18 -9.70 -7.04
N GLY A 204 -8.11 -8.96 -8.13
CA GLY A 204 -8.95 -7.78 -8.39
C GLY A 204 -9.89 -8.03 -9.56
N TYR A 205 -11.06 -7.44 -9.51
CA TYR A 205 -12.03 -7.38 -10.59
C TYR A 205 -12.37 -5.92 -10.90
N TYR A 206 -12.23 -5.53 -12.16
CA TYR A 206 -12.48 -4.17 -12.65
C TYR A 206 -13.80 -4.13 -13.40
N TYR A 207 -14.59 -3.09 -13.18
CA TYR A 207 -15.90 -2.93 -13.81
C TYR A 207 -16.26 -1.45 -13.99
N GLY A 208 -17.15 -1.17 -14.95
CA GLY A 208 -17.54 0.21 -15.28
C GLY A 208 -16.33 1.07 -15.69
N ASP A 209 -16.39 2.34 -15.39
CA ASP A 209 -15.38 3.33 -15.78
C ASP A 209 -14.35 3.57 -14.65
N GLY A 210 -13.64 2.51 -14.24
CA GLY A 210 -12.59 2.60 -13.23
C GLY A 210 -13.00 2.16 -11.81
N SER A 211 -14.13 1.44 -11.68
CA SER A 211 -14.50 0.78 -10.43
C SER A 211 -13.76 -0.55 -10.28
N SER A 212 -13.44 -0.91 -9.06
CA SER A 212 -12.78 -2.18 -8.75
C SER A 212 -13.25 -2.76 -7.42
N VAL A 213 -13.10 -4.07 -7.28
CA VAL A 213 -13.21 -4.79 -6.02
C VAL A 213 -12.18 -5.90 -6.02
N GLY A 214 -11.54 -6.14 -4.89
CA GLY A 214 -10.50 -7.15 -4.79
C GLY A 214 -10.41 -7.77 -3.42
N ILE A 215 -9.75 -8.91 -3.38
CA ILE A 215 -9.36 -9.60 -2.16
C ILE A 215 -7.84 -9.74 -2.12
N ALA A 216 -7.27 -9.67 -0.92
CA ALA A 216 -5.87 -9.93 -0.70
C ALA A 216 -5.70 -10.88 0.48
N TYR A 217 -4.80 -11.84 0.34
CA TYR A 217 -4.39 -12.75 1.40
C TYR A 217 -2.90 -12.68 1.58
N ALA A 218 -2.43 -12.47 2.81
CA ALA A 218 -1.01 -12.49 3.10
C ALA A 218 -0.70 -13.49 4.21
N VAL A 219 0.46 -14.14 4.10
CA VAL A 219 0.96 -15.11 5.08
C VAL A 219 2.48 -15.07 5.09
N GLY A 220 3.06 -15.25 6.26
CA GLY A 220 4.52 -15.27 6.37
C GLY A 220 5.00 -15.08 7.79
N ARG A 221 6.18 -14.48 7.90
CA ARG A 221 6.80 -14.13 9.17
C ARG A 221 7.20 -12.67 9.15
N GLU A 222 6.99 -12.01 10.27
CA GLU A 222 7.41 -10.63 10.50
C GLU A 222 8.31 -10.55 11.71
N VAL A 223 9.18 -9.56 11.67
CA VAL A 223 10.06 -9.24 12.77
C VAL A 223 9.43 -8.11 13.56
N GLU A 224 9.23 -8.31 14.86
CA GLU A 224 8.71 -7.30 15.76
C GLU A 224 9.68 -6.98 16.90
N ASN A 225 9.69 -5.71 17.28
CA ASN A 225 10.40 -5.27 18.47
C ASN A 225 9.42 -5.19 19.64
N VAL A 226 9.52 -6.16 20.55
CA VAL A 226 8.64 -6.28 21.71
C VAL A 226 9.44 -5.98 22.98
N LEU A 227 9.25 -4.81 23.56
CA LEU A 227 9.91 -4.47 24.82
C LEU A 227 9.21 -5.16 26.02
N PRO A 228 9.95 -5.78 26.95
CA PRO A 228 11.40 -5.88 27.04
C PRO A 228 12.02 -7.10 26.35
N ALA A 229 11.24 -7.89 25.60
CA ALA A 229 11.68 -9.17 25.02
C ALA A 229 12.67 -8.99 23.85
N GLY A 230 12.84 -7.74 23.35
CA GLY A 230 13.68 -7.46 22.19
C GLY A 230 13.01 -7.81 20.85
N VAL A 231 13.83 -8.08 19.86
CA VAL A 231 13.36 -8.39 18.50
C VAL A 231 12.92 -9.85 18.42
N ILE A 232 11.66 -10.08 18.06
CA ILE A 232 11.08 -11.41 17.88
C ILE A 232 10.53 -11.56 16.46
N THR A 233 10.49 -12.77 15.97
CA THR A 233 9.83 -13.08 14.69
C THR A 233 8.51 -13.79 14.96
N THR A 234 7.41 -13.24 14.44
CA THR A 234 6.08 -13.82 14.59
C THR A 234 5.52 -14.25 13.23
N GLY A 235 4.64 -15.27 13.27
CA GLY A 235 3.85 -15.62 12.09
C GLY A 235 2.76 -14.58 11.86
N VAL A 236 2.46 -14.27 10.61
CA VAL A 236 1.37 -13.34 10.26
C VAL A 236 0.43 -13.97 9.26
N ARG A 237 -0.84 -13.63 9.38
CA ARG A 237 -1.90 -13.93 8.40
C ARG A 237 -2.78 -12.72 8.26
N SER A 238 -3.14 -12.39 7.02
CA SER A 238 -4.04 -11.26 6.74
C SER A 238 -5.02 -11.64 5.65
N LEU A 239 -6.23 -11.14 5.79
CA LEU A 239 -7.26 -11.18 4.75
C LEU A 239 -7.84 -9.79 4.62
N GLY A 240 -7.92 -9.29 3.39
CA GLY A 240 -8.48 -7.98 3.08
C GLY A 240 -9.48 -8.04 1.94
N LEU A 241 -10.50 -7.23 2.05
CA LEU A 241 -11.39 -6.83 0.98
C LEU A 241 -11.12 -5.35 0.72
N LEU A 242 -10.94 -4.99 -0.54
CA LEU A 242 -10.63 -3.61 -0.94
C LEU A 242 -11.39 -3.27 -2.21
N GLY A 243 -11.68 -1.99 -2.41
CA GLY A 243 -12.33 -1.60 -3.64
C GLY A 243 -12.59 -0.11 -3.73
N ARG A 244 -12.92 0.28 -4.95
CA ARG A 244 -13.39 1.61 -5.32
C ARG A 244 -14.63 1.47 -6.18
N HIS A 245 -15.63 2.24 -5.88
CA HIS A 245 -16.86 2.29 -6.68
C HIS A 245 -17.16 3.72 -7.11
N TRP A 246 -17.12 3.98 -8.42
CA TRP A 246 -17.52 5.24 -9.02
C TRP A 246 -19.05 5.26 -9.14
N PHE A 247 -19.72 6.03 -8.28
CA PHE A 247 -21.16 6.21 -8.34
C PHE A 247 -21.57 7.40 -9.21
N SER A 248 -20.61 8.19 -9.66
CA SER A 248 -20.75 9.20 -10.69
C SER A 248 -19.47 9.34 -11.50
N ARG A 249 -19.46 10.18 -12.54
CA ARG A 249 -18.25 10.47 -13.34
C ARG A 249 -17.16 11.15 -12.54
N GLN A 250 -17.50 11.81 -11.44
CA GLN A 250 -16.60 12.65 -10.65
C GLN A 250 -16.38 12.11 -9.23
N TRP A 251 -17.25 11.22 -8.72
CA TRP A 251 -17.21 10.80 -7.33
C TRP A 251 -17.14 9.29 -7.18
N ALA A 252 -16.23 8.85 -6.34
CA ALA A 252 -16.13 7.45 -5.95
C ALA A 252 -16.04 7.30 -4.44
N LEU A 253 -16.45 6.14 -3.97
CA LEU A 253 -16.22 5.63 -2.63
C LEU A 253 -15.10 4.61 -2.69
N SER A 254 -14.01 4.84 -1.95
CA SER A 254 -12.96 3.85 -1.68
C SER A 254 -13.26 3.18 -0.35
N TYR A 255 -13.05 1.87 -0.26
CA TYR A 255 -13.31 1.12 0.96
C TYR A 255 -12.34 -0.04 1.13
N GLU A 256 -12.07 -0.36 2.38
CA GLU A 256 -11.23 -1.49 2.76
C GLU A 256 -11.74 -2.11 4.06
N ALA A 257 -11.69 -3.44 4.15
CA ALA A 257 -11.89 -4.18 5.38
C ALA A 257 -10.73 -5.16 5.57
N LEU A 258 -10.15 -5.17 6.76
CA LEU A 258 -8.97 -5.94 7.11
C LEU A 258 -9.23 -6.87 8.30
N TRP A 259 -8.77 -8.09 8.18
CA TRP A 259 -8.47 -8.97 9.30
C TRP A 259 -6.98 -9.34 9.26
N HIS A 260 -6.26 -9.12 10.36
CA HIS A 260 -4.83 -9.39 10.45
C HIS A 260 -4.50 -10.02 11.80
N GLU A 261 -3.83 -11.14 11.77
CA GLU A 261 -3.35 -11.87 12.94
C GLU A 261 -1.83 -11.76 13.03
N GLN A 262 -1.35 -11.23 14.16
CA GLN A 262 0.06 -11.04 14.45
C GLN A 262 0.51 -12.09 15.48
N GLY A 263 0.70 -13.31 15.05
CA GLY A 263 1.05 -14.41 15.93
C GLY A 263 0.11 -14.50 17.15
N THR A 264 0.70 -14.55 18.33
CA THR A 264 -0.05 -14.53 19.61
C THR A 264 -0.21 -13.13 20.22
N LEU A 265 0.32 -12.10 19.56
CA LEU A 265 0.35 -10.74 20.10
C LEU A 265 -1.04 -10.10 20.09
N TYR A 266 -1.64 -9.99 18.92
CA TYR A 266 -2.98 -9.41 18.74
C TYR A 266 -3.61 -9.86 17.42
N THR A 267 -4.91 -9.64 17.33
CA THR A 267 -5.66 -9.71 16.07
C THR A 267 -6.23 -8.32 15.78
N ARG A 268 -5.93 -7.77 14.62
CA ARG A 268 -6.36 -6.46 14.17
C ARG A 268 -7.51 -6.62 13.18
N ARG A 269 -8.60 -5.90 13.41
CA ARG A 269 -9.76 -5.80 12.51
C ARG A 269 -9.93 -4.34 12.16
N GLY A 270 -9.85 -4.03 10.89
CA GLY A 270 -9.84 -2.66 10.40
C GLY A 270 -10.86 -2.41 9.33
N VAL A 271 -11.31 -1.16 9.25
CA VAL A 271 -12.05 -0.61 8.13
C VAL A 271 -11.45 0.72 7.74
N ARG A 272 -11.44 1.00 6.44
CA ARG A 272 -11.06 2.29 5.86
C ARG A 272 -12.14 2.70 4.87
N VAL A 273 -12.44 4.00 4.84
CA VAL A 273 -13.33 4.59 3.86
C VAL A 273 -12.74 5.91 3.37
N GLY A 274 -12.92 6.20 2.09
CA GLY A 274 -12.48 7.44 1.47
C GLY A 274 -13.49 7.93 0.45
N LEU A 275 -13.67 9.23 0.35
CA LEU A 275 -14.44 9.87 -0.69
C LEU A 275 -13.46 10.51 -1.67
N ARG A 276 -13.53 10.07 -2.93
CA ARG A 276 -12.64 10.51 -4.02
C ARG A 276 -13.40 11.38 -5.01
N HIS A 277 -12.77 12.46 -5.42
CA HIS A 277 -13.25 13.35 -6.46
C HIS A 277 -12.27 13.44 -7.62
N ARG A 278 -12.78 13.36 -8.85
CA ARG A 278 -12.04 13.49 -10.10
C ARG A 278 -12.41 14.79 -10.79
N PHE A 279 -11.43 15.54 -11.30
CA PHE A 279 -11.62 16.84 -11.98
C PHE A 279 -10.63 17.03 -13.14
#